data_8b434c62d39bd9840b5d6df523bb93b8
#
_entry.id   8b434c62d39bd9840b5d6df523bb93b8
#
_cell.length_a   1.000
_cell.length_b   1.000
_cell.length_c   1.000
_cell.angle_alpha   90.00
_cell.angle_beta   90.00
_cell.angle_gamma   90.00
#
_symmetry.space_group_name_H-M   'P 1'
#
loop_
_entity.id
_entity.type
_entity.pdbx_description
1 polymer ?
#
loop_
_entity_poly.entity_id
_entity_poly.type
_entity_poly.pdbx_seq_one_letter_code
_entity_poly.pdbx_strand_id
1 'polypeptide(L)'
;MFDTLILGGTIVDGTGDARYKADIGITNGKITAIGSLSESQSKCTIDASHHVVSPGFIDMHTHSDVTLIDDPCGESKVYQGVTTEVTGNCSYSPFPSGIGGPSALKESLGQTLVSKEDWKWNSLDEWAGDLEAEGISLNVAPQVGNAALRVAAGAKQDGEATKDQLEIMKKLAVESVEQGAFSLSTGLSLAPSGYATTDEIIELCKAISGYEGVFYVTHARVGPGKHISMIEEAVEIGQKGGVPVQFSHMAITDWRHYGEGPEMISVIEKAREEGLDMTYDMYPYIAAGAGLDQTIPLWAQAGTLTEYMDRLRDSRTRQRILESMAEGIGHLSPKWDTWVMSLAKTDSNKRLVGMSIKEIAEDRGVPPEEAVLQLTEEEGGVVPVTVYNRKEDDVRYFMGHPLAMIGSDGSAVSPEGLHGDAMPHPRYYGTYPRILGRYVRENPAVLSLESAINKMTGFPSERLIMKERGLIKENYIADVVIFDPETIIDCATFENPHQYPKGIPHVIVNGQSVIQNGKHTGSRPGKVLRRGGT
;
A
#
# COMPACT_ATOMS: atom_id res chain seq x y z
N MET A 1 1.82 32.56 22.20
CA MET A 1 1.09 32.71 20.91
C MET A 1 1.33 31.46 20.10
N PHE A 2 0.28 30.74 19.73
CA PHE A 2 0.36 29.54 18.92
C PHE A 2 0.57 29.88 17.44
N ASP A 3 1.16 28.96 16.68
CA ASP A 3 1.19 29.06 15.22
C ASP A 3 -0.21 28.74 14.65
N THR A 4 -0.84 27.66 15.16
CA THR A 4 -2.21 27.27 14.81
C THR A 4 -2.98 26.94 16.09
N LEU A 5 -4.23 27.40 16.18
CA LEU A 5 -5.17 27.09 17.25
C LEU A 5 -6.42 26.45 16.65
N ILE A 6 -6.78 25.25 17.12
CA ILE A 6 -7.97 24.50 16.70
C ILE A 6 -8.96 24.57 17.86
N LEU A 7 -10.14 25.16 17.64
CA LEU A 7 -11.12 25.46 18.69
C LEU A 7 -12.37 24.58 18.60
N GLY A 8 -12.87 24.14 19.76
CA GLY A 8 -14.19 23.52 19.93
C GLY A 8 -14.36 22.12 19.35
N GLY A 9 -13.25 21.47 18.96
CA GLY A 9 -13.28 20.15 18.33
C GLY A 9 -13.77 19.02 19.24
N THR A 10 -14.28 17.94 18.64
CA THR A 10 -14.42 16.64 19.30
C THR A 10 -13.17 15.85 19.03
N ILE A 11 -12.34 15.66 20.06
CA ILE A 11 -11.06 14.96 19.93
C ILE A 11 -11.29 13.45 19.96
N VAL A 12 -10.79 12.75 18.95
CA VAL A 12 -10.61 11.29 18.91
C VAL A 12 -9.10 11.08 18.79
N ASP A 13 -8.45 10.82 19.90
CA ASP A 13 -7.01 11.02 20.04
C ASP A 13 -6.12 9.90 19.46
N GLY A 14 -6.72 8.85 18.90
CA GLY A 14 -6.00 7.73 18.29
C GLY A 14 -5.70 6.57 19.23
N THR A 15 -5.97 6.69 20.55
CA THR A 15 -5.77 5.61 21.52
C THR A 15 -6.82 4.49 21.42
N GLY A 16 -8.00 4.79 20.87
CA GLY A 16 -9.20 3.93 20.94
C GLY A 16 -10.09 4.24 22.14
N ASP A 17 -9.69 5.13 23.03
CA ASP A 17 -10.48 5.59 24.16
C ASP A 17 -11.62 6.53 23.74
N ALA A 18 -12.57 6.77 24.66
CA ALA A 18 -13.72 7.61 24.38
C ALA A 18 -13.34 9.06 24.04
N ARG A 19 -13.99 9.61 23.00
CA ARG A 19 -13.82 11.00 22.55
C ARG A 19 -14.18 12.03 23.62
N TYR A 20 -13.55 13.21 23.53
CA TYR A 20 -13.77 14.32 24.44
C TYR A 20 -13.74 15.68 23.72
N LYS A 21 -14.18 16.75 24.38
CA LYS A 21 -14.11 18.13 23.85
C LYS A 21 -12.87 18.82 24.35
N ALA A 22 -12.09 19.41 23.44
CA ALA A 22 -10.95 20.28 23.78
C ALA A 22 -10.54 21.15 22.59
N ASP A 23 -9.74 22.17 22.89
CA ASP A 23 -8.99 22.96 21.92
C ASP A 23 -7.56 22.40 21.83
N ILE A 24 -6.89 22.63 20.69
CA ILE A 24 -5.50 22.22 20.46
C ILE A 24 -4.67 23.41 20.03
N GLY A 25 -3.55 23.64 20.72
CA GLY A 25 -2.54 24.64 20.37
C GLY A 25 -1.31 24.00 19.73
N ILE A 26 -0.94 24.46 18.54
CA ILE A 26 0.23 23.99 17.78
C ILE A 26 1.29 25.09 17.75
N THR A 27 2.54 24.73 18.05
CA THR A 27 3.71 25.63 17.98
C THR A 27 4.93 24.85 17.50
N ASN A 28 5.66 25.40 16.53
CA ASN A 28 6.88 24.79 15.98
C ASN A 28 6.67 23.32 15.53
N GLY A 29 5.56 23.06 14.85
CA GLY A 29 5.25 21.72 14.30
C GLY A 29 4.76 20.70 15.31
N LYS A 30 4.59 21.06 16.60
CA LYS A 30 4.14 20.14 17.66
C LYS A 30 2.84 20.61 18.31
N ILE A 31 2.07 19.66 18.82
CA ILE A 31 0.95 19.93 19.73
C ILE A 31 1.55 20.34 21.08
N THR A 32 1.36 21.58 21.47
CA THR A 32 1.96 22.13 22.70
C THR A 32 0.97 22.36 23.83
N ALA A 33 -0.32 22.32 23.54
CA ALA A 33 -1.37 22.43 24.56
C ALA A 33 -2.66 21.75 24.10
N ILE A 34 -3.36 21.10 25.02
CA ILE A 34 -4.70 20.51 24.84
C ILE A 34 -5.56 20.94 26.03
N GLY A 35 -6.73 21.55 25.79
CA GLY A 35 -7.63 21.99 26.87
C GLY A 35 -8.52 23.16 26.47
N SER A 36 -8.81 24.09 27.36
CA SER A 36 -9.59 25.30 27.08
C SER A 36 -8.65 26.43 26.68
N LEU A 37 -8.58 26.76 25.41
CA LEU A 37 -7.62 27.70 24.84
C LEU A 37 -8.28 28.90 24.11
N SER A 38 -9.60 29.07 24.24
CA SER A 38 -10.40 30.07 23.49
C SER A 38 -9.93 31.53 23.67
N GLU A 39 -9.27 31.86 24.78
CA GLU A 39 -8.71 33.21 25.04
C GLU A 39 -7.24 33.34 24.57
N SER A 40 -6.67 32.28 23.99
CA SER A 40 -5.27 32.27 23.57
C SER A 40 -5.06 32.97 22.23
N GLN A 41 -3.86 33.56 22.06
CA GLN A 41 -3.46 34.19 20.79
C GLN A 41 -2.83 33.17 19.84
N SER A 42 -3.15 33.29 18.56
CA SER A 42 -2.57 32.48 17.48
C SER A 42 -2.35 33.29 16.21
N LYS A 43 -1.49 32.76 15.31
CA LYS A 43 -1.33 33.28 13.95
C LYS A 43 -2.48 32.84 13.04
N CYS A 44 -2.95 31.60 13.24
CA CYS A 44 -4.07 30.99 12.51
C CYS A 44 -5.04 30.34 13.50
N THR A 45 -6.34 30.52 13.30
CA THR A 45 -7.38 29.86 14.09
C THR A 45 -8.29 29.07 13.18
N ILE A 46 -8.57 27.83 13.55
CA ILE A 46 -9.48 26.91 12.87
C ILE A 46 -10.66 26.62 13.81
N ASP A 47 -11.89 26.92 13.38
CA ASP A 47 -13.10 26.55 14.09
C ASP A 47 -13.47 25.10 13.75
N ALA A 48 -13.37 24.22 14.75
CA ALA A 48 -13.72 22.80 14.65
C ALA A 48 -14.99 22.45 15.46
N SER A 49 -15.84 23.42 15.80
CA SER A 49 -16.98 23.25 16.74
C SER A 49 -17.91 22.10 16.40
N HIS A 50 -18.08 21.75 15.12
CA HIS A 50 -18.94 20.65 14.65
C HIS A 50 -18.14 19.50 14.01
N HIS A 51 -16.82 19.49 14.19
CA HIS A 51 -15.93 18.54 13.56
C HIS A 51 -15.28 17.61 14.59
N VAL A 52 -14.84 16.47 14.07
CA VAL A 52 -13.89 15.59 14.75
C VAL A 52 -12.47 16.07 14.42
N VAL A 53 -11.63 16.08 15.44
CA VAL A 53 -10.20 16.32 15.31
C VAL A 53 -9.49 15.04 15.71
N SER A 54 -8.74 14.45 14.79
CA SER A 54 -8.00 13.21 14.98
C SER A 54 -6.54 13.36 14.59
N PRO A 55 -5.66 12.41 14.97
CA PRO A 55 -4.35 12.32 14.34
C PRO A 55 -4.48 12.15 12.82
N GLY A 56 -3.47 12.57 12.09
CA GLY A 56 -3.35 12.29 10.67
C GLY A 56 -3.31 10.78 10.39
N PHE A 57 -3.97 10.35 9.34
CA PHE A 57 -4.05 8.92 9.01
C PHE A 57 -2.70 8.42 8.49
N ILE A 58 -2.35 7.19 8.90
CA ILE A 58 -1.16 6.46 8.47
C ILE A 58 -1.62 5.36 7.52
N ASP A 59 -1.23 5.45 6.27
CA ASP A 59 -1.53 4.46 5.23
C ASP A 59 -0.47 3.36 5.28
N MET A 60 -0.85 2.19 5.83
CA MET A 60 0.08 1.08 6.06
C MET A 60 0.52 0.35 4.79
N HIS A 61 -0.14 0.61 3.66
CA HIS A 61 0.14 -0.10 2.42
C HIS A 61 -0.03 0.79 1.22
N THR A 62 1.09 1.21 0.60
CA THR A 62 1.06 2.07 -0.59
C THR A 62 2.14 1.69 -1.59
N HIS A 63 1.96 2.21 -2.82
CA HIS A 63 2.90 2.09 -3.94
C HIS A 63 3.30 3.47 -4.48
N SER A 64 3.46 4.45 -3.59
CA SER A 64 3.80 5.83 -3.92
C SER A 64 5.30 6.07 -4.09
N ASP A 65 6.09 5.01 -4.11
CA ASP A 65 7.56 5.01 -4.09
C ASP A 65 8.21 5.94 -5.10
N VAL A 66 7.63 6.07 -6.28
CA VAL A 66 8.12 6.94 -7.37
C VAL A 66 7.07 7.95 -7.81
N THR A 67 5.77 7.73 -7.56
CA THR A 67 4.73 8.66 -7.98
C THR A 67 4.80 9.98 -7.21
N LEU A 68 5.31 10.00 -5.97
CA LEU A 68 5.57 11.22 -5.20
C LEU A 68 6.70 12.08 -5.79
N ILE A 69 7.54 11.54 -6.66
CA ILE A 69 8.53 12.31 -7.41
C ILE A 69 7.84 13.05 -8.56
N ASP A 70 6.91 12.37 -9.25
CA ASP A 70 6.13 12.96 -10.34
C ASP A 70 5.00 13.89 -9.83
N ASP A 71 4.43 13.58 -8.66
CA ASP A 71 3.32 14.31 -8.01
C ASP A 71 3.58 14.50 -6.51
N PRO A 72 4.47 15.45 -6.15
CA PRO A 72 4.89 15.66 -4.76
C PRO A 72 3.79 16.22 -3.85
N CYS A 73 2.68 16.69 -4.41
CA CYS A 73 1.51 17.10 -3.63
C CYS A 73 0.74 15.91 -3.05
N GLY A 74 0.85 14.73 -3.65
CA GLY A 74 0.21 13.51 -3.17
C GLY A 74 -1.29 13.66 -2.95
N GLU A 75 -1.97 14.38 -3.86
CA GLU A 75 -3.33 14.87 -3.65
C GLU A 75 -4.33 13.78 -3.32
N SER A 76 -4.30 12.64 -4.02
CA SER A 76 -5.22 11.54 -3.76
C SER A 76 -5.14 11.01 -2.32
N LYS A 77 -4.02 11.23 -1.63
CA LYS A 77 -3.78 10.81 -0.25
C LYS A 77 -4.12 11.90 0.76
N VAL A 78 -3.57 13.10 0.59
CA VAL A 78 -3.80 14.17 1.57
C VAL A 78 -5.26 14.60 1.63
N TYR A 79 -6.00 14.54 0.53
CA TYR A 79 -7.46 14.80 0.54
C TYR A 79 -8.26 13.74 1.31
N GLN A 80 -7.72 12.53 1.51
CA GLN A 80 -8.31 11.51 2.38
C GLN A 80 -7.96 11.69 3.86
N GLY A 81 -7.11 12.66 4.22
CA GLY A 81 -6.58 12.83 5.57
C GLY A 81 -5.30 12.03 5.86
N VAL A 82 -4.71 11.39 4.85
CA VAL A 82 -3.43 10.68 5.01
C VAL A 82 -2.32 11.69 5.18
N THR A 83 -1.55 11.56 6.24
CA THR A 83 -0.38 12.40 6.56
C THR A 83 0.93 11.62 6.53
N THR A 84 0.84 10.30 6.51
CA THR A 84 2.00 9.39 6.44
C THR A 84 1.65 8.17 5.60
N GLU A 85 2.53 7.78 4.68
CA GLU A 85 2.43 6.57 3.87
C GLU A 85 3.58 5.62 4.16
N VAL A 86 3.28 4.31 4.18
CA VAL A 86 4.29 3.25 4.18
C VAL A 86 4.48 2.79 2.74
N THR A 87 5.67 3.00 2.17
CA THR A 87 6.05 2.64 0.80
C THR A 87 6.96 1.42 0.76
N GLY A 88 7.26 0.89 -0.43
CA GLY A 88 8.08 -0.31 -0.57
C GLY A 88 7.33 -1.62 -0.38
N ASN A 89 6.00 -1.59 -0.42
CA ASN A 89 5.15 -2.77 -0.24
C ASN A 89 5.22 -3.75 -1.42
N CYS A 90 4.73 -4.96 -1.22
CA CYS A 90 4.66 -6.04 -2.24
C CYS A 90 5.99 -6.29 -2.94
N SER A 91 7.11 -6.17 -2.23
CA SER A 91 8.48 -6.33 -2.72
C SER A 91 9.07 -5.20 -3.57
N TYR A 92 8.29 -4.19 -3.90
CA TYR A 92 8.71 -3.13 -4.82
C TYR A 92 9.27 -1.92 -4.07
N SER A 93 10.54 -1.61 -4.29
CA SER A 93 11.16 -0.36 -3.86
C SER A 93 12.15 0.14 -4.93
N PRO A 94 12.37 1.47 -5.09
CA PRO A 94 13.28 2.01 -6.09
C PRO A 94 14.76 1.95 -5.66
N PHE A 95 15.04 1.25 -4.58
CA PHE A 95 16.36 0.99 -3.97
C PHE A 95 16.31 -0.38 -3.25
N PRO A 96 17.50 -0.97 -2.93
CA PRO A 96 18.83 -0.66 -3.43
C PRO A 96 19.01 -1.11 -4.88
N SER A 97 19.91 -0.49 -5.66
CA SER A 97 20.11 -0.83 -7.07
C SER A 97 21.22 -1.87 -7.31
N GLY A 98 22.16 -2.00 -6.42
CA GLY A 98 23.20 -3.02 -6.40
C GLY A 98 24.05 -3.11 -7.68
N ILE A 99 24.33 -4.35 -8.13
CA ILE A 99 25.32 -4.62 -9.22
C ILE A 99 24.88 -4.02 -10.56
N GLY A 100 23.60 -4.05 -10.88
CA GLY A 100 23.08 -3.55 -12.16
C GLY A 100 22.83 -2.05 -12.21
N GLY A 101 22.89 -1.39 -11.07
CA GLY A 101 22.57 0.03 -10.92
C GLY A 101 21.09 0.37 -11.09
N PRO A 102 20.72 1.66 -10.97
CA PRO A 102 19.34 2.12 -11.02
C PRO A 102 18.59 1.77 -12.32
N SER A 103 19.29 1.77 -13.45
CA SER A 103 18.70 1.42 -14.76
C SER A 103 18.21 -0.02 -14.83
N ALA A 104 18.97 -0.98 -14.27
CA ALA A 104 18.55 -2.38 -14.23
C ALA A 104 17.35 -2.58 -13.27
N LEU A 105 17.30 -1.81 -12.19
CA LEU A 105 16.18 -1.82 -11.25
C LEU A 105 14.92 -1.26 -11.92
N LYS A 106 15.02 -0.11 -12.62
CA LYS A 106 13.91 0.46 -13.41
C LYS A 106 13.44 -0.49 -14.51
N GLU A 107 14.34 -1.15 -15.24
CA GLU A 107 13.99 -2.14 -16.26
C GLU A 107 13.13 -3.28 -15.68
N SER A 108 13.46 -3.74 -14.47
CA SER A 108 12.79 -4.87 -13.84
C SER A 108 11.49 -4.49 -13.13
N LEU A 109 11.42 -3.33 -12.48
CA LEU A 109 10.30 -2.91 -11.62
C LEU A 109 9.47 -1.75 -12.17
N GLY A 110 9.96 -1.04 -13.17
CA GLY A 110 9.32 0.16 -13.72
C GLY A 110 8.00 -0.09 -14.47
N GLN A 111 7.63 -1.34 -14.72
CA GLN A 111 6.29 -1.68 -15.23
C GLN A 111 5.23 -1.54 -14.12
N THR A 112 5.62 -1.75 -12.87
CA THR A 112 4.74 -1.64 -11.69
C THR A 112 4.91 -0.28 -11.01
N LEU A 113 6.16 0.16 -10.81
CA LEU A 113 6.49 1.48 -10.28
C LEU A 113 6.71 2.47 -11.43
N VAL A 114 5.61 2.96 -12.00
CA VAL A 114 5.65 3.85 -13.18
C VAL A 114 6.01 5.27 -12.76
N SER A 115 7.04 5.85 -13.40
CA SER A 115 7.46 7.25 -13.25
C SER A 115 7.96 7.81 -14.57
N LYS A 116 7.79 9.13 -14.79
CA LYS A 116 8.37 9.87 -15.92
C LYS A 116 9.88 9.99 -15.79
N GLU A 117 10.36 10.13 -14.55
CA GLU A 117 11.76 10.36 -14.25
C GLU A 117 12.61 9.08 -14.41
N ASP A 118 13.86 9.24 -14.77
CA ASP A 118 14.82 8.15 -14.75
C ASP A 118 15.27 7.88 -13.31
N TRP A 119 15.36 6.59 -12.97
CA TRP A 119 15.84 6.21 -11.66
C TRP A 119 17.35 6.38 -11.57
N LYS A 120 17.83 7.03 -10.50
CA LYS A 120 19.24 7.35 -10.29
C LYS A 120 19.75 6.95 -8.91
N TRP A 121 18.88 6.41 -8.06
CA TRP A 121 19.19 6.11 -6.67
C TRP A 121 19.82 4.73 -6.51
N ASN A 122 20.93 4.68 -5.77
CA ASN A 122 21.60 3.44 -5.41
C ASN A 122 21.19 2.95 -4.01
N SER A 123 20.64 3.83 -3.19
CA SER A 123 20.33 3.58 -1.79
C SER A 123 19.07 4.30 -1.35
N LEU A 124 18.55 3.93 -0.16
CA LEU A 124 17.45 4.63 0.48
C LEU A 124 17.80 6.10 0.73
N ASP A 125 19.03 6.41 1.18
CA ASP A 125 19.44 7.78 1.46
C ASP A 125 19.41 8.68 0.23
N GLU A 126 19.85 8.15 -0.94
CA GLU A 126 19.82 8.91 -2.19
C GLU A 126 18.36 9.17 -2.64
N TRP A 127 17.50 8.15 -2.58
CA TRP A 127 16.09 8.31 -2.92
C TRP A 127 15.36 9.28 -1.98
N ALA A 128 15.58 9.14 -0.70
CA ALA A 128 14.97 10.03 0.29
C ALA A 128 15.48 11.47 0.16
N GLY A 129 16.76 11.65 -0.14
CA GLY A 129 17.33 12.97 -0.37
C GLY A 129 16.67 13.71 -1.53
N ASP A 130 16.32 13.01 -2.61
CA ASP A 130 15.61 13.60 -3.74
C ASP A 130 14.17 14.00 -3.38
N LEU A 131 13.42 13.12 -2.70
CA LEU A 131 12.06 13.45 -2.24
C LEU A 131 12.05 14.66 -1.28
N GLU A 132 13.02 14.75 -0.37
CA GLU A 132 13.14 15.85 0.57
C GLU A 132 13.59 17.16 -0.10
N ALA A 133 14.44 17.06 -1.13
CA ALA A 133 14.88 18.24 -1.90
C ALA A 133 13.74 18.84 -2.73
N GLU A 134 12.89 18.00 -3.34
CA GLU A 134 11.68 18.44 -4.05
C GLU A 134 10.61 18.94 -3.08
N GLY A 135 10.56 18.38 -1.87
CA GLY A 135 9.52 18.57 -0.88
C GLY A 135 8.24 17.83 -1.24
N ILE A 136 7.63 17.15 -0.28
CA ILE A 136 6.40 16.38 -0.42
C ILE A 136 5.35 16.82 0.58
N SER A 137 4.06 16.64 0.28
CA SER A 137 2.98 17.12 1.16
C SER A 137 2.67 16.23 2.34
N LEU A 138 3.12 14.97 2.33
CA LEU A 138 2.90 13.97 3.37
C LEU A 138 4.21 13.27 3.73
N ASN A 139 4.25 12.61 4.88
CA ASN A 139 5.42 11.85 5.32
C ASN A 139 5.46 10.49 4.66
N VAL A 140 6.67 9.93 4.48
CA VAL A 140 6.90 8.60 3.89
C VAL A 140 7.74 7.76 4.83
N ALA A 141 7.27 6.54 5.15
CA ALA A 141 7.98 5.52 5.91
C ALA A 141 8.41 4.39 4.96
N PRO A 142 9.68 4.34 4.52
CA PRO A 142 10.13 3.41 3.48
C PRO A 142 10.39 1.99 4.00
N GLN A 143 10.13 1.01 3.14
CA GLN A 143 10.52 -0.39 3.31
C GLN A 143 11.52 -0.79 2.23
N VAL A 144 12.31 -1.85 2.46
CA VAL A 144 13.13 -2.46 1.41
C VAL A 144 12.43 -3.67 0.81
N GLY A 145 12.28 -3.66 -0.52
CA GLY A 145 11.60 -4.71 -1.27
C GLY A 145 12.51 -5.88 -1.65
N ASN A 146 12.04 -7.11 -1.46
CA ASN A 146 12.78 -8.32 -1.86
C ASN A 146 13.03 -8.36 -3.38
N ALA A 147 12.09 -7.89 -4.21
CA ALA A 147 12.30 -7.80 -5.66
C ALA A 147 13.49 -6.89 -6.00
N ALA A 148 13.61 -5.74 -5.34
CA ALA A 148 14.75 -4.85 -5.50
C ALA A 148 16.06 -5.54 -5.05
N LEU A 149 16.06 -6.24 -3.91
CA LEU A 149 17.22 -7.00 -3.44
C LEU A 149 17.65 -8.09 -4.42
N ARG A 150 16.68 -8.85 -4.97
CA ARG A 150 16.97 -9.89 -5.98
C ARG A 150 17.57 -9.30 -7.26
N VAL A 151 17.00 -8.22 -7.77
CA VAL A 151 17.55 -7.50 -8.94
C VAL A 151 18.95 -6.97 -8.64
N ALA A 152 19.14 -6.33 -7.49
CA ALA A 152 20.41 -5.77 -7.04
C ALA A 152 21.53 -6.82 -6.89
N ALA A 153 21.17 -8.05 -6.53
CA ALA A 153 22.10 -9.18 -6.42
C ALA A 153 22.24 -9.99 -7.71
N GLY A 154 21.53 -9.62 -8.79
CA GLY A 154 21.52 -10.39 -10.04
C GLY A 154 20.70 -11.68 -9.98
N ALA A 155 19.85 -11.88 -8.98
CA ALA A 155 18.98 -13.05 -8.77
C ALA A 155 17.58 -12.87 -9.38
N LYS A 156 17.48 -12.35 -10.59
CA LYS A 156 16.20 -11.99 -11.25
C LYS A 156 15.63 -13.06 -12.18
N GLN A 157 16.26 -14.24 -12.25
CA GLN A 157 15.77 -15.37 -13.04
C GLN A 157 14.89 -16.31 -12.20
N ASP A 158 14.21 -17.24 -12.88
CA ASP A 158 13.38 -18.25 -12.25
C ASP A 158 14.25 -19.21 -11.41
N GLY A 159 14.07 -19.20 -10.11
CA GLY A 159 14.76 -20.09 -9.19
C GLY A 159 15.34 -19.43 -7.97
N GLU A 160 15.93 -20.25 -7.13
CA GLU A 160 16.57 -19.84 -5.89
C GLU A 160 17.77 -18.94 -6.15
N ALA A 161 17.99 -17.96 -5.28
CA ALA A 161 19.23 -17.22 -5.27
C ALA A 161 20.41 -18.15 -4.93
N THR A 162 21.54 -17.98 -5.60
CA THR A 162 22.79 -18.65 -5.19
C THR A 162 23.22 -18.15 -3.82
N LYS A 163 24.11 -18.91 -3.15
CA LYS A 163 24.65 -18.50 -1.84
C LYS A 163 25.29 -17.10 -1.90
N ASP A 164 26.06 -16.82 -2.97
CA ASP A 164 26.72 -15.53 -3.12
C ASP A 164 25.70 -14.40 -3.34
N GLN A 165 24.64 -14.64 -4.13
CA GLN A 165 23.55 -13.69 -4.33
C GLN A 165 22.79 -13.44 -3.02
N LEU A 166 22.50 -14.48 -2.24
CA LEU A 166 21.85 -14.36 -0.93
C LEU A 166 22.70 -13.52 0.04
N GLU A 167 24.03 -13.72 0.08
CA GLU A 167 24.89 -12.89 0.93
C GLU A 167 24.90 -11.41 0.49
N ILE A 168 24.86 -11.14 -0.82
CA ILE A 168 24.69 -9.77 -1.33
C ILE A 168 23.35 -9.19 -0.89
N MET A 169 22.25 -9.94 -1.04
CA MET A 169 20.90 -9.50 -0.63
C MET A 169 20.84 -9.21 0.88
N LYS A 170 21.41 -10.07 1.72
CA LYS A 170 21.50 -9.88 3.18
C LYS A 170 22.23 -8.58 3.53
N LYS A 171 23.38 -8.34 2.89
CA LYS A 171 24.15 -7.10 3.08
C LYS A 171 23.32 -5.86 2.70
N LEU A 172 22.69 -5.87 1.52
CA LEU A 172 21.87 -4.74 1.03
C LEU A 172 20.61 -4.51 1.89
N ALA A 173 20.00 -5.59 2.41
CA ALA A 173 18.87 -5.48 3.34
C ALA A 173 19.31 -4.81 4.66
N VAL A 174 20.46 -5.23 5.21
CA VAL A 174 21.04 -4.63 6.43
C VAL A 174 21.37 -3.15 6.19
N GLU A 175 22.05 -2.81 5.09
CA GLU A 175 22.37 -1.42 4.74
C GLU A 175 21.12 -0.55 4.62
N SER A 176 20.06 -1.06 4.00
CA SER A 176 18.77 -0.34 3.89
C SER A 176 18.11 -0.11 5.27
N VAL A 177 18.17 -1.11 6.16
CA VAL A 177 17.65 -1.02 7.53
C VAL A 177 18.48 -0.04 8.37
N GLU A 178 19.79 0.00 8.21
CA GLU A 178 20.69 0.97 8.86
C GLU A 178 20.44 2.40 8.37
N GLN A 179 20.08 2.59 7.10
CA GLN A 179 19.64 3.86 6.54
C GLN A 179 18.20 4.25 6.96
N GLY A 180 17.51 3.41 7.70
CA GLY A 180 16.21 3.71 8.31
C GLY A 180 15.01 3.07 7.65
N ALA A 181 15.15 2.06 6.79
CA ALA A 181 14.02 1.27 6.33
C ALA A 181 13.29 0.61 7.51
N PHE A 182 11.96 0.63 7.47
CA PHE A 182 11.13 0.11 8.57
C PHE A 182 11.01 -1.41 8.56
N SER A 183 11.08 -2.03 7.39
CA SER A 183 10.82 -3.47 7.22
C SER A 183 11.44 -4.02 5.94
N LEU A 184 11.44 -5.36 5.85
CA LEU A 184 11.62 -6.10 4.61
C LEU A 184 10.25 -6.49 4.06
N SER A 185 9.95 -6.12 2.80
CA SER A 185 8.71 -6.50 2.14
C SER A 185 8.93 -7.56 1.06
N THR A 186 7.94 -8.46 0.90
CA THR A 186 7.92 -9.46 -0.17
C THR A 186 6.62 -9.41 -0.98
N GLY A 187 6.69 -9.88 -2.23
CA GLY A 187 5.55 -10.14 -3.09
C GLY A 187 5.67 -11.54 -3.68
N LEU A 188 5.39 -12.56 -2.85
CA LEU A 188 5.69 -13.97 -3.17
C LEU A 188 4.84 -14.55 -4.30
N SER A 189 3.94 -13.76 -4.86
CA SER A 189 3.18 -14.06 -6.06
C SER A 189 3.64 -13.28 -7.29
N LEU A 190 4.61 -12.40 -7.15
CA LEU A 190 5.01 -11.41 -8.14
C LEU A 190 6.47 -11.61 -8.53
N ALA A 191 6.78 -11.61 -9.85
CA ALA A 191 8.16 -11.67 -10.31
C ALA A 191 8.91 -10.36 -9.96
N PRO A 192 10.21 -10.42 -9.56
CA PRO A 192 11.03 -11.61 -9.35
C PRO A 192 10.98 -12.15 -7.90
N SER A 193 10.23 -11.55 -6.98
CA SER A 193 10.12 -11.99 -5.58
C SER A 193 9.45 -13.37 -5.45
N GLY A 194 8.54 -13.70 -6.36
CA GLY A 194 7.84 -14.98 -6.40
C GLY A 194 8.74 -16.21 -6.65
N TYR A 195 9.96 -15.99 -7.11
CA TYR A 195 10.96 -17.07 -7.26
C TYR A 195 11.71 -17.39 -5.96
N ALA A 196 11.58 -16.53 -4.94
CA ALA A 196 12.22 -16.76 -3.65
C ALA A 196 11.60 -17.99 -2.96
N THR A 197 12.46 -18.78 -2.33
CA THR A 197 12.02 -19.84 -1.42
C THR A 197 11.69 -19.26 -0.04
N THR A 198 10.92 -20.00 0.74
CA THR A 198 10.65 -19.64 2.15
C THR A 198 11.96 -19.49 2.94
N ASP A 199 12.93 -20.39 2.72
CA ASP A 199 14.24 -20.34 3.38
C ASP A 199 15.05 -19.10 2.99
N GLU A 200 15.00 -18.64 1.72
CA GLU A 200 15.62 -17.39 1.29
C GLU A 200 15.11 -16.21 2.12
N ILE A 201 13.80 -16.11 2.29
CA ILE A 201 13.19 -15.02 3.07
C ILE A 201 13.50 -15.13 4.55
N ILE A 202 13.51 -16.35 5.12
CA ILE A 202 13.93 -16.60 6.50
C ILE A 202 15.36 -16.09 6.75
N GLU A 203 16.29 -16.36 5.84
CA GLU A 203 17.68 -15.91 5.97
C GLU A 203 17.81 -14.37 5.87
N LEU A 204 17.02 -13.72 5.01
CA LEU A 204 16.96 -12.26 4.96
C LEU A 204 16.38 -11.66 6.25
N CYS A 205 15.30 -12.25 6.79
CA CYS A 205 14.73 -11.84 8.07
C CYS A 205 15.73 -11.99 9.22
N LYS A 206 16.46 -13.10 9.29
CA LYS A 206 17.51 -13.31 10.31
C LYS A 206 18.59 -12.23 10.24
N ALA A 207 18.98 -11.81 9.03
CA ALA A 207 19.99 -10.77 8.87
C ALA A 207 19.60 -9.43 9.47
N ILE A 208 18.29 -9.11 9.50
CA ILE A 208 17.77 -7.84 10.02
C ILE A 208 17.11 -7.94 11.40
N SER A 209 16.92 -9.13 11.95
CA SER A 209 16.17 -9.36 13.20
C SER A 209 16.79 -8.69 14.45
N GLY A 210 18.07 -8.34 14.40
CA GLY A 210 18.77 -7.65 15.49
C GLY A 210 18.45 -6.14 15.60
N TYR A 211 17.73 -5.57 14.66
CA TYR A 211 17.40 -4.14 14.64
C TYR A 211 16.03 -3.89 15.28
N GLU A 212 15.99 -3.02 16.29
CA GLU A 212 14.76 -2.67 17.01
C GLU A 212 13.70 -2.13 16.04
N GLY A 213 12.48 -2.65 16.13
CA GLY A 213 11.32 -2.19 15.36
C GLY A 213 11.27 -2.62 13.91
N VAL A 214 12.19 -3.46 13.45
CA VAL A 214 12.12 -4.08 12.12
C VAL A 214 11.08 -5.20 12.12
N PHE A 215 10.32 -5.31 11.04
CA PHE A 215 9.34 -6.37 10.84
C PHE A 215 9.35 -6.87 9.38
N TYR A 216 8.73 -8.00 9.16
CA TYR A 216 8.52 -8.59 7.84
C TYR A 216 7.12 -8.25 7.33
N VAL A 217 7.01 -7.83 6.06
CA VAL A 217 5.74 -7.53 5.39
C VAL A 217 5.58 -8.41 4.17
N THR A 218 4.39 -8.97 3.94
CA THR A 218 4.21 -9.90 2.82
C THR A 218 2.90 -9.74 2.07
N HIS A 219 3.00 -9.45 0.75
CA HIS A 219 2.05 -9.95 -0.23
C HIS A 219 2.36 -11.45 -0.38
N ALA A 220 1.50 -12.28 0.17
CA ALA A 220 1.75 -13.71 0.34
C ALA A 220 1.77 -14.49 -0.99
N ARG A 221 2.23 -15.74 -0.93
CA ARG A 221 2.19 -16.70 -2.03
C ARG A 221 0.77 -17.24 -2.20
N VAL A 222 -0.09 -16.44 -2.85
CA VAL A 222 -1.48 -16.80 -3.10
C VAL A 222 -1.60 -17.92 -4.15
N GLY A 223 -2.73 -18.59 -4.18
CA GLY A 223 -3.05 -19.64 -5.16
C GLY A 223 -4.37 -20.31 -4.84
N PRO A 224 -4.93 -21.10 -5.79
CA PRO A 224 -6.17 -21.83 -5.56
C PRO A 224 -6.11 -22.69 -4.30
N GLY A 225 -7.05 -22.48 -3.35
CA GLY A 225 -7.11 -23.21 -2.08
C GLY A 225 -5.98 -22.93 -1.09
N LYS A 226 -5.16 -21.91 -1.31
CA LYS A 226 -4.00 -21.59 -0.46
C LYS A 226 -4.28 -20.53 0.62
N HIS A 227 -5.52 -20.10 0.81
CA HIS A 227 -5.88 -19.03 1.73
C HIS A 227 -5.43 -19.27 3.20
N ILE A 228 -5.28 -20.52 3.63
CA ILE A 228 -4.70 -20.88 4.94
C ILE A 228 -3.17 -20.99 4.84
N SER A 229 -2.66 -21.80 3.91
CA SER A 229 -1.23 -22.09 3.83
C SER A 229 -0.36 -20.85 3.52
N MET A 230 -0.92 -19.82 2.88
CA MET A 230 -0.21 -18.55 2.67
C MET A 230 0.04 -17.80 3.99
N ILE A 231 -0.85 -17.95 4.98
CA ILE A 231 -0.65 -17.36 6.32
C ILE A 231 0.35 -18.22 7.10
N GLU A 232 0.24 -19.55 6.99
CA GLU A 232 1.19 -20.49 7.62
C GLU A 232 2.63 -20.24 7.14
N GLU A 233 2.84 -19.96 5.83
CA GLU A 233 4.16 -19.58 5.30
C GLU A 233 4.66 -18.26 5.94
N ALA A 234 3.80 -17.26 6.09
CA ALA A 234 4.16 -15.99 6.73
C ALA A 234 4.51 -16.19 8.22
N VAL A 235 3.76 -17.03 8.92
CA VAL A 235 4.04 -17.42 10.33
C VAL A 235 5.40 -18.13 10.42
N GLU A 236 5.67 -19.11 9.55
CA GLU A 236 6.95 -19.82 9.51
C GLU A 236 8.13 -18.86 9.31
N ILE A 237 8.00 -17.91 8.36
CA ILE A 237 9.03 -16.90 8.09
C ILE A 237 9.25 -16.03 9.33
N GLY A 238 8.20 -15.54 9.98
CA GLY A 238 8.31 -14.71 11.16
C GLY A 238 8.96 -15.43 12.33
N GLN A 239 8.50 -16.65 12.65
CA GLN A 239 9.03 -17.47 13.75
C GLN A 239 10.49 -17.85 13.53
N LYS A 240 10.84 -18.36 12.34
CA LYS A 240 12.22 -18.79 12.04
C LYS A 240 13.16 -17.62 11.73
N GLY A 241 12.64 -16.53 11.19
CA GLY A 241 13.35 -15.29 10.89
C GLY A 241 13.58 -14.41 12.12
N GLY A 242 12.80 -14.63 13.20
CA GLY A 242 12.91 -13.88 14.44
C GLY A 242 12.43 -12.42 14.35
N VAL A 243 11.42 -12.14 13.52
CA VAL A 243 10.87 -10.81 13.28
C VAL A 243 9.34 -10.79 13.42
N PRO A 244 8.72 -9.69 13.88
CA PRO A 244 7.28 -9.49 13.78
C PRO A 244 6.80 -9.55 12.32
N VAL A 245 5.51 -9.85 12.10
CA VAL A 245 4.93 -9.99 10.77
C VAL A 245 3.76 -9.03 10.58
N GLN A 246 3.74 -8.35 9.42
CA GLN A 246 2.59 -7.62 8.89
C GLN A 246 2.11 -8.34 7.62
N PHE A 247 0.92 -8.94 7.67
CA PHE A 247 0.34 -9.58 6.49
C PHE A 247 -0.38 -8.53 5.64
N SER A 248 -0.01 -8.42 4.37
CA SER A 248 -0.50 -7.37 3.49
C SER A 248 -1.91 -7.67 2.96
N HIS A 249 -2.74 -6.61 2.84
CA HIS A 249 -4.06 -6.58 2.18
C HIS A 249 -4.90 -7.87 2.36
N MET A 250 -5.09 -8.28 3.61
CA MET A 250 -5.84 -9.48 4.01
C MET A 250 -7.17 -9.60 3.26
N ALA A 251 -7.36 -10.70 2.56
CA ALA A 251 -8.58 -11.00 1.81
C ALA A 251 -8.69 -12.48 1.46
N ILE A 252 -9.92 -12.95 1.26
CA ILE A 252 -10.20 -14.19 0.56
C ILE A 252 -10.46 -13.83 -0.90
N THR A 253 -9.58 -14.27 -1.79
CA THR A 253 -9.63 -13.98 -3.23
C THR A 253 -10.20 -15.13 -4.05
N ASP A 254 -10.25 -16.33 -3.49
CA ASP A 254 -10.87 -17.51 -4.09
C ASP A 254 -12.33 -17.62 -3.65
N TRP A 255 -13.26 -17.39 -4.55
CA TRP A 255 -14.70 -17.37 -4.29
C TRP A 255 -15.24 -18.66 -3.67
N ARG A 256 -14.55 -19.81 -3.82
CA ARG A 256 -14.91 -21.09 -3.23
C ARG A 256 -14.75 -21.13 -1.72
N HIS A 257 -13.97 -20.21 -1.18
CA HIS A 257 -13.60 -20.09 0.23
C HIS A 257 -14.20 -18.85 0.92
N TYR A 258 -15.12 -18.12 0.25
CA TYR A 258 -15.77 -16.98 0.87
C TYR A 258 -16.49 -17.36 2.16
N GLY A 259 -16.22 -16.64 3.23
CA GLY A 259 -16.73 -16.90 4.58
C GLY A 259 -15.76 -17.64 5.49
N GLU A 260 -14.60 -18.13 4.99
CA GLU A 260 -13.57 -18.81 5.79
C GLU A 260 -12.58 -17.82 6.47
N GLY A 261 -12.98 -16.57 6.64
CA GLY A 261 -12.21 -15.56 7.39
C GLY A 261 -11.87 -15.98 8.82
N PRO A 262 -12.79 -16.58 9.60
CA PRO A 262 -12.48 -17.10 10.93
C PRO A 262 -11.33 -18.10 10.96
N GLU A 263 -11.26 -19.00 10.00
CA GLU A 263 -10.19 -20.01 9.88
C GLU A 263 -8.84 -19.34 9.62
N MET A 264 -8.81 -18.33 8.73
CA MET A 264 -7.60 -17.55 8.46
C MET A 264 -7.10 -16.81 9.71
N ILE A 265 -8.00 -16.16 10.44
CA ILE A 265 -7.67 -15.43 11.66
C ILE A 265 -7.21 -16.37 12.77
N SER A 266 -7.79 -17.56 12.89
CA SER A 266 -7.37 -18.54 13.89
C SER A 266 -5.91 -18.95 13.77
N VAL A 267 -5.34 -18.99 12.55
CA VAL A 267 -3.91 -19.25 12.33
C VAL A 267 -3.05 -18.11 12.91
N ILE A 268 -3.46 -16.86 12.68
CA ILE A 268 -2.76 -15.68 13.22
C ILE A 268 -2.85 -15.66 14.75
N GLU A 269 -4.04 -15.87 15.31
CA GLU A 269 -4.24 -15.87 16.76
C GLU A 269 -3.40 -16.95 17.45
N LYS A 270 -3.37 -18.15 16.89
CA LYS A 270 -2.52 -19.23 17.38
C LYS A 270 -1.03 -18.86 17.34
N ALA A 271 -0.56 -18.29 16.23
CA ALA A 271 0.83 -17.83 16.12
C ALA A 271 1.17 -16.75 17.16
N ARG A 272 0.22 -15.86 17.47
CA ARG A 272 0.36 -14.84 18.52
C ARG A 272 0.40 -15.46 19.93
N GLU A 273 -0.43 -16.47 20.20
CA GLU A 273 -0.37 -17.25 21.47
C GLU A 273 0.99 -17.94 21.64
N GLU A 274 1.63 -18.34 20.55
CA GLU A 274 2.97 -18.93 20.52
C GLU A 274 4.08 -17.86 20.59
N GLY A 275 3.73 -16.56 20.66
CA GLY A 275 4.65 -15.45 20.88
C GLY A 275 5.08 -14.68 19.63
N LEU A 276 4.54 -14.98 18.44
CA LEU A 276 4.79 -14.21 17.23
C LEU A 276 3.92 -12.94 17.23
N ASP A 277 4.54 -11.77 17.20
CA ASP A 277 3.79 -10.54 16.97
C ASP A 277 3.39 -10.43 15.49
N MET A 278 2.13 -10.75 15.17
CA MET A 278 1.59 -10.73 13.81
C MET A 278 0.31 -9.90 13.74
N THR A 279 0.24 -9.00 12.75
CA THR A 279 -0.90 -8.15 12.42
C THR A 279 -1.12 -8.16 10.90
N TYR A 280 -2.15 -7.48 10.42
CA TYR A 280 -2.40 -7.35 8.98
C TYR A 280 -3.00 -6.00 8.62
N ASP A 281 -2.85 -5.62 7.35
CA ASP A 281 -3.57 -4.49 6.77
C ASP A 281 -4.64 -4.95 5.78
N MET A 282 -5.57 -4.05 5.49
CA MET A 282 -6.64 -4.27 4.51
C MET A 282 -7.24 -2.96 4.01
N TYR A 283 -8.00 -3.02 2.93
CA TYR A 283 -8.78 -1.92 2.39
C TYR A 283 -10.27 -2.26 2.24
N PRO A 284 -11.16 -1.24 2.28
CA PRO A 284 -12.61 -1.44 2.38
C PRO A 284 -13.30 -1.61 1.01
N TYR A 285 -12.81 -2.49 0.15
CA TYR A 285 -13.34 -2.71 -1.19
C TYR A 285 -13.45 -4.19 -1.54
N ILE A 286 -14.45 -4.52 -2.36
CA ILE A 286 -14.73 -5.88 -2.84
C ILE A 286 -13.93 -6.26 -4.10
N ALA A 287 -13.04 -5.40 -4.55
CA ALA A 287 -12.18 -5.63 -5.70
C ALA A 287 -10.72 -5.33 -5.35
N ALA A 288 -9.82 -5.87 -6.15
CA ALA A 288 -8.38 -5.62 -6.10
C ALA A 288 -7.91 -4.93 -7.39
N GLY A 289 -6.81 -4.18 -7.31
CA GLY A 289 -6.02 -3.82 -8.49
C GLY A 289 -4.96 -4.91 -8.72
N ALA A 290 -4.77 -5.31 -9.97
CA ALA A 290 -3.81 -6.34 -10.36
C ALA A 290 -3.25 -6.06 -11.76
N GLY A 291 -2.28 -6.86 -12.19
CA GLY A 291 -1.87 -6.97 -13.59
C GLY A 291 -2.32 -8.30 -14.19
N LEU A 292 -2.58 -8.36 -15.48
CA LEU A 292 -2.90 -9.61 -16.18
C LEU A 292 -1.76 -10.62 -16.12
N ASP A 293 -0.51 -10.16 -15.97
CA ASP A 293 0.68 -10.98 -15.78
C ASP A 293 0.55 -11.94 -14.58
N GLN A 294 -0.26 -11.57 -13.55
CA GLN A 294 -0.53 -12.47 -12.42
C GLN A 294 -1.30 -13.75 -12.80
N THR A 295 -1.90 -13.79 -13.97
CA THR A 295 -2.53 -15.01 -14.50
C THR A 295 -1.60 -15.84 -15.38
N ILE A 296 -0.44 -15.29 -15.74
CA ILE A 296 0.59 -15.95 -16.54
C ILE A 296 1.57 -16.65 -15.61
N PRO A 297 1.95 -17.92 -15.88
CA PRO A 297 2.87 -18.65 -15.01
C PRO A 297 4.18 -17.90 -14.77
N LEU A 298 4.68 -17.88 -13.52
CA LEU A 298 5.91 -17.17 -13.17
C LEU A 298 7.11 -17.57 -14.03
N TRP A 299 7.26 -18.88 -14.38
CA TRP A 299 8.35 -19.33 -15.24
C TRP A 299 8.36 -18.65 -16.61
N ALA A 300 7.19 -18.23 -17.11
CA ALA A 300 7.09 -17.52 -18.39
C ALA A 300 7.56 -16.07 -18.30
N GLN A 301 7.54 -15.48 -17.13
CA GLN A 301 7.91 -14.08 -16.86
C GLN A 301 9.41 -13.90 -16.51
N ALA A 302 10.17 -14.99 -16.40
CA ALA A 302 11.57 -14.97 -15.98
C ALA A 302 12.46 -14.12 -16.89
N GLY A 303 13.48 -13.47 -16.33
CA GLY A 303 14.47 -12.70 -17.06
C GLY A 303 14.04 -11.27 -17.39
N THR A 304 14.48 -10.76 -18.54
CA THR A 304 14.18 -9.42 -19.03
C THR A 304 12.78 -9.35 -19.66
N LEU A 305 12.23 -8.14 -19.79
CA LEU A 305 10.97 -7.91 -20.51
C LEU A 305 11.03 -8.41 -21.95
N THR A 306 12.17 -8.24 -22.64
CA THR A 306 12.38 -8.74 -24.00
C THR A 306 12.27 -10.26 -24.05
N GLU A 307 12.95 -10.98 -23.15
CA GLU A 307 12.87 -12.44 -23.07
C GLU A 307 11.45 -12.94 -22.72
N TYR A 308 10.73 -12.21 -21.90
CA TYR A 308 9.33 -12.48 -21.61
C TYR A 308 8.47 -12.34 -22.87
N MET A 309 8.57 -11.21 -23.60
CA MET A 309 7.84 -11.00 -24.85
C MET A 309 8.19 -12.03 -25.92
N ASP A 310 9.45 -12.43 -26.03
CA ASP A 310 9.88 -13.47 -26.99
C ASP A 310 9.24 -14.84 -26.67
N ARG A 311 9.07 -15.18 -25.37
CA ARG A 311 8.33 -16.40 -24.98
C ARG A 311 6.85 -16.35 -25.35
N LEU A 312 6.21 -15.18 -25.24
CA LEU A 312 4.81 -15.02 -25.67
C LEU A 312 4.64 -15.18 -27.19
N ARG A 313 5.68 -14.81 -28.00
CA ARG A 313 5.68 -14.90 -29.47
C ARG A 313 6.09 -16.28 -29.99
N ASP A 314 6.90 -17.02 -29.22
CA ASP A 314 7.29 -18.37 -29.62
C ASP A 314 6.10 -19.34 -29.53
N SER A 315 5.65 -19.87 -30.66
CA SER A 315 4.42 -20.66 -30.76
C SER A 315 4.38 -21.86 -29.82
N ARG A 316 5.51 -22.55 -29.61
CA ARG A 316 5.60 -23.73 -28.73
C ARG A 316 5.50 -23.33 -27.26
N THR A 317 6.20 -22.28 -26.87
CA THR A 317 6.20 -21.75 -25.51
C THR A 317 4.83 -21.14 -25.17
N ARG A 318 4.23 -20.39 -26.10
CA ARG A 318 2.88 -19.85 -25.98
C ARG A 318 1.85 -20.94 -25.70
N GLN A 319 1.88 -22.04 -26.48
CA GLN A 319 0.98 -23.16 -26.26
C GLN A 319 1.12 -23.77 -24.85
N ARG A 320 2.37 -23.92 -24.36
CA ARG A 320 2.64 -24.39 -22.99
C ARG A 320 2.12 -23.42 -21.92
N ILE A 321 2.22 -22.10 -22.18
CA ILE A 321 1.67 -21.08 -21.28
C ILE A 321 0.15 -21.22 -21.19
N LEU A 322 -0.54 -21.32 -22.34
CA LEU A 322 -2.00 -21.48 -22.40
C LEU A 322 -2.47 -22.76 -21.67
N GLU A 323 -1.78 -23.89 -21.87
CA GLU A 323 -2.06 -25.12 -21.16
C GLU A 323 -1.92 -24.93 -19.63
N SER A 324 -0.86 -24.29 -19.19
CA SER A 324 -0.65 -23.98 -17.77
C SER A 324 -1.74 -23.04 -17.20
N MET A 325 -2.18 -22.05 -17.95
CA MET A 325 -3.25 -21.15 -17.53
C MET A 325 -4.60 -21.90 -17.43
N ALA A 326 -4.89 -22.78 -18.37
CA ALA A 326 -6.12 -23.60 -18.38
C ALA A 326 -6.17 -24.59 -17.23
N GLU A 327 -5.05 -25.11 -16.76
CA GLU A 327 -4.93 -25.99 -15.59
C GLU A 327 -5.11 -25.24 -14.25
N GLY A 328 -5.29 -23.90 -14.29
CA GLY A 328 -5.45 -23.08 -13.10
C GLY A 328 -4.12 -22.83 -12.39
N ILE A 329 -3.02 -22.85 -13.11
CA ILE A 329 -1.71 -22.43 -12.60
C ILE A 329 -1.69 -20.92 -12.52
N GLY A 330 -1.44 -20.46 -11.35
CA GLY A 330 -1.47 -19.06 -11.02
C GLY A 330 -2.44 -18.83 -9.89
N HIS A 331 -2.37 -17.68 -9.36
CA HIS A 331 -2.88 -17.26 -8.09
C HIS A 331 -4.39 -17.34 -7.93
N LEU A 332 -5.12 -17.57 -9.00
CA LEU A 332 -6.57 -17.38 -9.01
C LEU A 332 -7.17 -18.38 -10.01
N SER A 333 -8.29 -19.00 -9.68
CA SER A 333 -9.17 -19.59 -10.69
C SER A 333 -9.91 -18.44 -11.35
N PRO A 334 -9.44 -17.84 -12.46
CA PRO A 334 -9.98 -16.59 -12.94
C PRO A 334 -11.43 -16.78 -13.38
N LYS A 335 -12.31 -15.99 -12.80
CA LYS A 335 -13.60 -15.73 -13.41
C LYS A 335 -13.40 -14.55 -14.35
N TRP A 336 -13.20 -14.82 -15.63
CA TRP A 336 -12.82 -13.80 -16.61
C TRP A 336 -13.83 -12.67 -16.79
N ASP A 337 -15.06 -12.86 -16.35
CA ASP A 337 -16.10 -11.82 -16.24
C ASP A 337 -15.87 -10.84 -15.08
N THR A 338 -15.03 -11.19 -14.11
CA THR A 338 -14.67 -10.33 -12.97
C THR A 338 -13.34 -9.60 -13.12
N TRP A 339 -12.59 -9.86 -14.19
CA TRP A 339 -11.32 -9.20 -14.52
C TRP A 339 -11.56 -8.12 -15.55
N VAL A 340 -11.52 -6.85 -15.15
CA VAL A 340 -11.86 -5.69 -15.96
C VAL A 340 -10.63 -4.86 -16.27
N MET A 341 -10.36 -4.61 -17.55
CA MET A 341 -9.22 -3.80 -17.99
C MET A 341 -9.35 -2.35 -17.50
N SER A 342 -8.35 -1.84 -16.77
CA SER A 342 -8.40 -0.51 -16.16
C SER A 342 -7.51 0.53 -16.82
N LEU A 343 -6.56 0.11 -17.66
CA LEU A 343 -5.69 1.02 -18.41
C LEU A 343 -5.23 0.35 -19.71
N ALA A 344 -5.13 1.15 -20.78
CA ALA A 344 -4.47 0.81 -22.03
C ALA A 344 -3.37 1.83 -22.35
N LYS A 345 -2.17 1.35 -22.68
CA LYS A 345 -1.05 2.18 -23.17
C LYS A 345 -1.18 2.46 -24.66
N THR A 346 -1.70 1.49 -25.43
CA THR A 346 -1.86 1.59 -26.88
C THR A 346 -3.21 2.19 -27.26
N ASP A 347 -3.24 3.06 -28.26
CA ASP A 347 -4.49 3.69 -28.73
C ASP A 347 -5.51 2.68 -29.27
N SER A 348 -5.03 1.56 -29.85
CA SER A 348 -5.89 0.47 -30.35
C SER A 348 -6.73 -0.19 -29.26
N ASN A 349 -6.21 -0.25 -28.04
CA ASN A 349 -6.84 -0.93 -26.92
C ASN A 349 -7.60 0.00 -25.96
N LYS A 350 -7.52 1.33 -26.13
CA LYS A 350 -8.26 2.28 -25.28
C LYS A 350 -9.78 2.00 -25.23
N ARG A 351 -10.36 1.51 -26.33
CA ARG A 351 -11.78 1.11 -26.39
C ARG A 351 -12.13 -0.08 -25.49
N LEU A 352 -11.14 -0.84 -25.05
CA LEU A 352 -11.31 -2.04 -24.22
C LEU A 352 -11.30 -1.73 -22.71
N VAL A 353 -10.88 -0.52 -22.33
CA VAL A 353 -10.91 -0.07 -20.94
C VAL A 353 -12.35 -0.09 -20.42
N GLY A 354 -12.56 -0.73 -19.26
CA GLY A 354 -13.89 -0.97 -18.69
C GLY A 354 -14.56 -2.27 -19.13
N MET A 355 -14.01 -2.99 -20.13
CA MET A 355 -14.48 -4.32 -20.53
C MET A 355 -13.82 -5.40 -19.67
N SER A 356 -14.57 -6.46 -19.39
CA SER A 356 -14.02 -7.67 -18.80
C SER A 356 -13.19 -8.46 -19.82
N ILE A 357 -12.26 -9.27 -19.34
CA ILE A 357 -11.45 -10.15 -20.21
C ILE A 357 -12.35 -11.13 -20.98
N LYS A 358 -13.48 -11.56 -20.39
CA LYS A 358 -14.47 -12.37 -21.10
C LYS A 358 -15.06 -11.63 -22.30
N GLU A 359 -15.51 -10.39 -22.13
CA GLU A 359 -16.07 -9.56 -23.20
C GLU A 359 -15.03 -9.27 -24.29
N ILE A 360 -13.77 -9.01 -23.89
CA ILE A 360 -12.66 -8.80 -24.83
C ILE A 360 -12.37 -10.07 -25.64
N ALA A 361 -12.40 -11.23 -25.00
CA ALA A 361 -12.21 -12.54 -25.65
C ALA A 361 -13.32 -12.82 -26.67
N GLU A 362 -14.58 -12.54 -26.31
CA GLU A 362 -15.74 -12.65 -27.21
C GLU A 362 -15.64 -11.67 -28.39
N ASP A 363 -15.26 -10.41 -28.17
CA ASP A 363 -15.02 -9.40 -29.24
C ASP A 363 -13.92 -9.85 -30.22
N ARG A 364 -12.89 -10.53 -29.73
CA ARG A 364 -11.77 -11.04 -30.52
C ARG A 364 -12.03 -12.43 -31.13
N GLY A 365 -13.04 -13.15 -30.67
CA GLY A 365 -13.33 -14.52 -31.11
C GLY A 365 -12.28 -15.54 -30.69
N VAL A 366 -11.65 -15.37 -29.51
CA VAL A 366 -10.59 -16.21 -28.97
C VAL A 366 -10.92 -16.66 -27.54
N PRO A 367 -10.27 -17.71 -27.00
CA PRO A 367 -10.37 -18.03 -25.56
C PRO A 367 -9.85 -16.88 -24.68
N PRO A 368 -10.36 -16.73 -23.43
CA PRO A 368 -9.92 -15.68 -22.54
C PRO A 368 -8.40 -15.68 -22.24
N GLU A 369 -7.80 -16.86 -22.07
CA GLU A 369 -6.37 -17.02 -21.85
C GLU A 369 -5.55 -16.49 -23.04
N GLU A 370 -6.03 -16.73 -24.25
CA GLU A 370 -5.40 -16.21 -25.46
C GLU A 370 -5.56 -14.69 -25.54
N ALA A 371 -6.73 -14.13 -25.17
CA ALA A 371 -6.93 -12.69 -25.11
C ALA A 371 -5.97 -12.01 -24.11
N VAL A 372 -5.70 -12.66 -22.97
CA VAL A 372 -4.70 -12.20 -21.99
C VAL A 372 -3.31 -12.09 -22.63
N LEU A 373 -2.86 -13.15 -23.32
CA LEU A 373 -1.53 -13.14 -23.95
C LEU A 373 -1.42 -12.12 -25.06
N GLN A 374 -2.47 -11.94 -25.87
CA GLN A 374 -2.51 -10.91 -26.91
C GLN A 374 -2.44 -9.51 -26.32
N LEU A 375 -3.24 -9.21 -25.29
CA LEU A 375 -3.21 -7.92 -24.60
C LEU A 375 -1.84 -7.64 -23.99
N THR A 376 -1.24 -8.64 -23.30
CA THR A 376 0.09 -8.50 -22.71
C THR A 376 1.16 -8.19 -23.75
N GLU A 377 1.08 -8.83 -24.93
CA GLU A 377 1.99 -8.59 -26.05
C GLU A 377 1.77 -7.22 -26.69
N GLU A 378 0.52 -6.82 -26.93
CA GLU A 378 0.15 -5.54 -27.54
C GLU A 378 0.51 -4.35 -26.65
N GLU A 379 0.31 -4.47 -25.34
CA GLU A 379 0.62 -3.44 -24.34
C GLU A 379 2.10 -3.46 -23.90
N GLY A 380 2.86 -4.45 -24.36
CA GLY A 380 4.30 -4.58 -24.09
C GLY A 380 4.62 -4.90 -22.63
N GLY A 381 3.80 -5.72 -21.96
CA GLY A 381 4.04 -6.16 -20.58
C GLY A 381 2.81 -6.12 -19.70
N VAL A 382 2.92 -5.53 -18.51
CA VAL A 382 1.82 -5.50 -17.52
C VAL A 382 0.62 -4.72 -18.06
N VAL A 383 -0.54 -5.35 -18.04
CA VAL A 383 -1.85 -4.74 -18.35
C VAL A 383 -2.64 -4.61 -17.05
N PRO A 384 -2.85 -3.38 -16.56
CA PRO A 384 -3.59 -3.14 -15.32
C PRO A 384 -5.06 -3.55 -15.42
N VAL A 385 -5.55 -4.21 -14.38
CA VAL A 385 -6.94 -4.64 -14.26
C VAL A 385 -7.51 -4.39 -12.87
N THR A 386 -8.83 -4.21 -12.81
CA THR A 386 -9.60 -4.32 -11.56
C THR A 386 -10.21 -5.71 -11.49
N VAL A 387 -10.04 -6.41 -10.37
CA VAL A 387 -10.49 -7.79 -10.17
C VAL A 387 -11.52 -7.84 -9.06
N TYR A 388 -12.78 -8.13 -9.39
CA TYR A 388 -13.88 -8.28 -8.43
C TYR A 388 -13.86 -9.67 -7.80
N ASN A 389 -13.00 -9.86 -6.80
CA ASN A 389 -12.67 -11.17 -6.22
C ASN A 389 -12.78 -11.20 -4.69
N ARG A 390 -13.63 -10.39 -4.10
CA ARG A 390 -13.85 -10.34 -2.65
C ARG A 390 -15.33 -10.26 -2.33
N LYS A 391 -15.70 -10.73 -1.13
CA LYS A 391 -17.06 -10.65 -0.60
C LYS A 391 -17.13 -9.59 0.48
N GLU A 392 -18.19 -8.79 0.48
CA GLU A 392 -18.41 -7.72 1.46
C GLU A 392 -18.43 -8.24 2.91
N ASP A 393 -19.03 -9.42 3.15
CA ASP A 393 -19.07 -10.02 4.48
C ASP A 393 -17.65 -10.31 5.03
N ASP A 394 -16.75 -10.79 4.17
CA ASP A 394 -15.34 -11.05 4.54
C ASP A 394 -14.59 -9.73 4.78
N VAL A 395 -14.83 -8.70 3.96
CA VAL A 395 -14.27 -7.35 4.18
C VAL A 395 -14.70 -6.81 5.55
N ARG A 396 -16.00 -6.92 5.90
CA ARG A 396 -16.52 -6.49 7.18
C ARG A 396 -15.94 -7.29 8.35
N TYR A 397 -15.80 -8.61 8.17
CA TYR A 397 -15.22 -9.49 9.18
C TYR A 397 -13.77 -9.11 9.49
N PHE A 398 -12.92 -9.04 8.48
CA PHE A 398 -11.51 -8.67 8.67
C PHE A 398 -11.36 -7.26 9.24
N MET A 399 -12.12 -6.28 8.75
CA MET A 399 -12.07 -4.90 9.24
C MET A 399 -12.45 -4.79 10.73
N GLY A 400 -13.44 -5.56 11.17
CA GLY A 400 -13.91 -5.57 12.56
C GLY A 400 -12.90 -6.19 13.53
N HIS A 401 -11.97 -7.01 13.04
CA HIS A 401 -11.05 -7.75 13.91
C HIS A 401 -9.98 -6.81 14.52
N PRO A 402 -9.60 -6.99 15.82
CA PRO A 402 -8.63 -6.12 16.50
C PRO A 402 -7.26 -5.99 15.84
N LEU A 403 -6.79 -7.03 15.14
CA LEU A 403 -5.46 -7.07 14.51
C LEU A 403 -5.39 -6.34 13.15
N ALA A 404 -6.51 -5.83 12.64
CA ALA A 404 -6.56 -5.12 11.38
C ALA A 404 -6.03 -3.69 11.49
N MET A 405 -5.15 -3.31 10.59
CA MET A 405 -4.81 -1.94 10.26
C MET A 405 -5.38 -1.56 8.88
N ILE A 406 -5.35 -0.29 8.54
CA ILE A 406 -5.83 0.18 7.24
C ILE A 406 -4.64 0.51 6.34
N GLY A 407 -4.67 -0.07 5.15
CA GLY A 407 -3.78 0.25 4.05
C GLY A 407 -4.60 0.42 2.77
N SER A 408 -4.32 1.44 1.97
CA SER A 408 -5.11 1.69 0.75
C SER A 408 -4.73 0.76 -0.41
N ASP A 409 -3.52 0.25 -0.39
CA ASP A 409 -2.89 -0.48 -1.51
C ASP A 409 -2.96 0.35 -2.83
N GLY A 410 -2.83 1.66 -2.67
CA GLY A 410 -2.88 2.65 -3.75
C GLY A 410 -1.64 3.51 -3.82
N SER A 411 -1.54 4.33 -4.86
CA SER A 411 -0.45 5.29 -5.05
C SER A 411 -0.94 6.73 -4.86
N ALA A 412 -0.02 7.63 -4.52
CA ALA A 412 -0.24 9.06 -4.56
C ALA A 412 -0.29 9.51 -6.03
N VAL A 413 -1.42 10.02 -6.46
CA VAL A 413 -1.70 10.47 -7.84
C VAL A 413 -2.62 11.68 -7.83
N SER A 414 -2.69 12.42 -8.93
CA SER A 414 -3.65 13.50 -9.14
C SER A 414 -4.38 13.33 -10.48
N PRO A 415 -5.58 13.92 -10.65
CA PRO A 415 -6.33 13.88 -11.91
C PRO A 415 -5.57 14.54 -13.07
N GLU A 416 -4.74 15.54 -12.79
CA GLU A 416 -3.91 16.24 -13.77
C GLU A 416 -2.51 15.64 -13.92
N GLY A 417 -2.17 14.62 -13.10
CA GLY A 417 -0.85 13.97 -13.08
C GLY A 417 -0.64 12.94 -14.19
N LEU A 418 0.48 12.22 -14.09
CA LEU A 418 0.87 11.15 -15.03
C LEU A 418 -0.22 10.09 -15.24
N HIS A 419 -0.99 9.82 -14.21
CA HIS A 419 -2.03 8.77 -14.18
C HIS A 419 -3.45 9.33 -14.40
N GLY A 420 -3.61 10.59 -14.82
CA GLY A 420 -4.91 11.24 -14.99
C GLY A 420 -5.80 10.58 -16.05
N ASP A 421 -5.21 9.97 -17.09
CA ASP A 421 -5.95 9.22 -18.12
C ASP A 421 -6.23 7.76 -17.74
N ALA A 422 -5.71 7.28 -16.59
CA ALA A 422 -5.95 5.93 -16.13
C ALA A 422 -7.31 5.80 -15.42
N MET A 423 -7.79 4.57 -15.30
CA MET A 423 -8.94 4.20 -14.45
C MET A 423 -8.42 3.48 -13.19
N PRO A 424 -7.74 4.19 -12.25
CA PRO A 424 -7.19 3.56 -11.07
C PRO A 424 -8.31 3.02 -10.19
N HIS A 425 -7.98 2.02 -9.37
CA HIS A 425 -8.93 1.52 -8.39
C HIS A 425 -9.37 2.66 -7.44
N PRO A 426 -10.68 2.81 -7.10
CA PRO A 426 -11.18 3.91 -6.26
C PRO A 426 -10.54 3.97 -4.86
N ARG A 427 -9.84 2.91 -4.41
CA ARG A 427 -9.07 2.90 -3.16
C ARG A 427 -7.97 3.96 -3.11
N TYR A 428 -7.48 4.43 -4.26
CA TYR A 428 -6.48 5.50 -4.35
C TYR A 428 -6.97 6.82 -3.77
N TYR A 429 -8.30 7.08 -3.88
CA TYR A 429 -8.94 8.33 -3.49
C TYR A 429 -9.91 8.21 -2.31
N GLY A 430 -10.36 7.01 -1.94
CA GLY A 430 -11.54 6.85 -1.09
C GLY A 430 -11.38 5.96 0.13
N THR A 431 -10.25 5.30 0.38
CA THR A 431 -10.11 4.27 1.42
C THR A 431 -10.51 4.76 2.81
N TYR A 432 -9.96 5.85 3.29
CA TYR A 432 -10.17 6.36 4.64
C TYR A 432 -11.55 6.98 4.83
N PRO A 433 -12.00 7.88 3.94
CA PRO A 433 -13.36 8.42 4.01
C PRO A 433 -14.46 7.35 3.88
N ARG A 434 -14.22 6.30 3.09
CA ARG A 434 -15.13 5.16 2.96
C ARG A 434 -15.31 4.42 4.29
N ILE A 435 -14.24 4.21 5.05
CA ILE A 435 -14.34 3.59 6.38
C ILE A 435 -15.21 4.44 7.29
N LEU A 436 -14.94 5.73 7.39
CA LEU A 436 -15.69 6.64 8.26
C LEU A 436 -17.13 6.83 7.79
N GLY A 437 -17.36 6.94 6.49
CA GLY A 437 -18.69 7.14 5.92
C GLY A 437 -19.57 5.89 5.91
N ARG A 438 -18.99 4.71 5.58
CA ARG A 438 -19.78 3.49 5.37
C ARG A 438 -19.68 2.48 6.50
N TYR A 439 -18.51 2.31 7.12
CA TYR A 439 -18.30 1.25 8.11
C TYR A 439 -18.41 1.75 9.55
N VAL A 440 -18.39 3.08 9.77
CA VAL A 440 -18.65 3.72 11.06
C VAL A 440 -20.05 4.32 11.13
N ARG A 441 -20.44 5.16 10.16
CA ARG A 441 -21.70 5.91 10.19
C ARG A 441 -22.91 5.10 9.74
N GLU A 442 -22.78 4.24 8.73
CA GLU A 442 -23.90 3.42 8.23
C GLU A 442 -24.31 2.33 9.25
N ASN A 443 -25.60 1.98 9.28
CA ASN A 443 -26.14 0.98 10.18
C ASN A 443 -26.47 -0.33 9.43
N PRO A 444 -25.98 -1.51 9.87
CA PRO A 444 -25.17 -1.70 11.08
C PRO A 444 -23.71 -1.29 10.87
N ALA A 445 -23.17 -0.54 11.83
CA ALA A 445 -21.75 -0.18 11.86
C ALA A 445 -20.87 -1.42 12.07
N VAL A 446 -19.66 -1.38 11.49
CA VAL A 446 -18.61 -2.40 11.73
C VAL A 446 -17.69 -1.97 12.85
N LEU A 447 -17.40 -0.67 12.91
CA LEU A 447 -16.45 -0.06 13.85
C LEU A 447 -17.12 1.09 14.60
N SER A 448 -16.71 1.30 15.86
CA SER A 448 -16.89 2.60 16.50
C SER A 448 -15.96 3.63 15.85
N LEU A 449 -16.27 4.92 16.01
CA LEU A 449 -15.39 5.98 15.49
C LEU A 449 -13.99 5.91 16.11
N GLU A 450 -13.92 5.67 17.42
CA GLU A 450 -12.66 5.55 18.15
C GLU A 450 -11.81 4.37 17.65
N SER A 451 -12.44 3.22 17.44
CA SER A 451 -11.77 2.03 16.90
C SER A 451 -11.28 2.27 15.46
N ALA A 452 -12.07 2.92 14.61
CA ALA A 452 -11.67 3.25 13.24
C ALA A 452 -10.45 4.19 13.23
N ILE A 453 -10.48 5.26 14.03
CA ILE A 453 -9.35 6.19 14.13
C ILE A 453 -8.12 5.49 14.69
N ASN A 454 -8.23 4.66 15.72
CA ASN A 454 -7.09 3.90 16.25
C ASN A 454 -6.44 3.01 15.16
N LYS A 455 -7.25 2.26 14.40
CA LYS A 455 -6.77 1.39 13.29
C LYS A 455 -6.10 2.16 12.14
N MET A 456 -6.35 3.44 12.02
CA MET A 456 -5.79 4.34 11.00
C MET A 456 -4.66 5.23 11.52
N THR A 457 -4.38 5.23 12.85
CA THR A 457 -3.44 6.20 13.46
C THR A 457 -2.58 5.58 14.55
N GLY A 458 -3.09 5.40 15.78
CA GLY A 458 -2.33 4.92 16.94
C GLY A 458 -1.78 3.52 16.74
N PHE A 459 -2.57 2.59 16.23
CA PHE A 459 -2.14 1.21 16.01
C PHE A 459 -1.07 1.09 14.90
N PRO A 460 -1.20 1.71 13.71
CA PRO A 460 -0.10 1.83 12.75
C PRO A 460 1.17 2.48 13.33
N SER A 461 1.01 3.55 14.09
CA SER A 461 2.15 4.24 14.74
C SER A 461 2.89 3.33 15.73
N GLU A 462 2.17 2.52 16.48
CA GLU A 462 2.75 1.51 17.39
C GLU A 462 3.52 0.44 16.59
N ARG A 463 2.95 -0.10 15.50
CA ARG A 463 3.63 -1.07 14.62
C ARG A 463 4.92 -0.51 14.04
N LEU A 464 4.92 0.77 13.65
CA LEU A 464 6.08 1.46 13.09
C LEU A 464 7.04 2.02 14.16
N ILE A 465 6.73 1.84 15.44
CA ILE A 465 7.47 2.38 16.59
C ILE A 465 7.74 3.89 16.43
N MET A 466 6.73 4.63 15.99
CA MET A 466 6.80 6.09 15.86
C MET A 466 6.56 6.75 17.22
N LYS A 467 7.60 7.30 17.83
CA LYS A 467 7.56 7.78 19.24
C LYS A 467 6.69 9.01 19.47
N GLU A 468 6.51 9.87 18.47
CA GLU A 468 5.86 11.17 18.63
C GLU A 468 4.79 11.43 17.53
N ARG A 469 4.18 10.39 16.96
CA ARG A 469 3.15 10.48 15.89
C ARG A 469 1.98 9.54 16.16
N GLY A 470 0.90 9.69 15.42
CA GLY A 470 -0.28 8.80 15.46
C GLY A 470 -1.24 9.05 16.61
N LEU A 471 -0.97 10.03 17.50
CA LEU A 471 -1.85 10.42 18.61
C LEU A 471 -2.00 11.93 18.71
N ILE A 472 -3.17 12.40 19.15
CA ILE A 472 -3.35 13.76 19.65
C ILE A 472 -2.86 13.80 21.09
N LYS A 473 -1.62 14.23 21.29
CA LYS A 473 -0.96 14.26 22.57
C LYS A 473 0.04 15.43 22.65
N GLU A 474 0.19 16.04 23.82
CA GLU A 474 1.18 17.11 23.99
C GLU A 474 2.60 16.61 23.70
N ASN A 475 3.39 17.46 23.05
CA ASN A 475 4.74 17.24 22.52
C ASN A 475 4.83 16.29 21.32
N TYR A 476 3.71 15.76 20.82
CA TYR A 476 3.67 14.99 19.57
C TYR A 476 3.71 15.92 18.36
N ILE A 477 4.25 15.43 17.26
CA ILE A 477 4.22 16.11 15.96
C ILE A 477 2.76 16.35 15.57
N ALA A 478 2.48 17.54 15.10
CA ALA A 478 1.12 17.94 14.73
C ALA A 478 0.78 17.47 13.31
N ASP A 479 0.54 16.16 13.17
CA ASP A 479 -0.14 15.56 12.04
C ASP A 479 -1.61 15.41 12.45
N VAL A 480 -2.50 16.21 11.85
CA VAL A 480 -3.90 16.36 12.33
C VAL A 480 -4.86 16.37 11.15
N VAL A 481 -5.96 15.67 11.28
CA VAL A 481 -7.11 15.71 10.36
C VAL A 481 -8.33 16.27 11.09
N ILE A 482 -9.01 17.22 10.44
CA ILE A 482 -10.29 17.75 10.89
C ILE A 482 -11.33 17.35 9.87
N PHE A 483 -12.37 16.65 10.31
CA PHE A 483 -13.42 16.16 9.41
C PHE A 483 -14.81 16.29 10.02
N ASP A 484 -15.79 16.42 9.15
CA ASP A 484 -17.20 16.41 9.52
C ASP A 484 -17.70 14.96 9.57
N PRO A 485 -18.06 14.42 10.75
CA PRO A 485 -18.49 13.02 10.89
C PRO A 485 -19.82 12.72 10.18
N GLU A 486 -20.65 13.75 9.91
CA GLU A 486 -21.95 13.59 9.27
C GLU A 486 -21.86 13.54 7.74
N THR A 487 -20.83 14.17 7.16
CA THR A 487 -20.74 14.32 5.70
C THR A 487 -19.53 13.59 5.07
N ILE A 488 -18.58 13.13 5.87
CA ILE A 488 -17.40 12.44 5.36
C ILE A 488 -17.80 11.18 4.58
N ILE A 489 -17.35 11.08 3.32
CA ILE A 489 -17.63 9.95 2.42
C ILE A 489 -16.64 9.90 1.25
N ASP A 490 -16.39 8.69 0.75
CA ASP A 490 -15.74 8.46 -0.55
C ASP A 490 -16.65 8.91 -1.70
N CYS A 491 -16.05 9.49 -2.75
CA CYS A 491 -16.77 9.87 -3.98
C CYS A 491 -16.26 9.07 -5.19
N ALA A 492 -15.07 8.52 -5.11
CA ALA A 492 -14.48 7.70 -6.17
C ALA A 492 -15.27 6.41 -6.40
N THR A 493 -15.54 6.09 -7.66
CA THR A 493 -16.16 4.83 -8.10
C THR A 493 -15.24 4.12 -9.09
N PHE A 494 -15.55 2.87 -9.44
CA PHE A 494 -14.78 2.14 -10.45
C PHE A 494 -14.89 2.76 -11.84
N GLU A 495 -16.03 3.39 -12.15
CA GLU A 495 -16.29 4.07 -13.42
C GLU A 495 -15.78 5.51 -13.46
N ASN A 496 -15.63 6.15 -12.30
CA ASN A 496 -15.14 7.52 -12.16
C ASN A 496 -14.24 7.63 -10.93
N PRO A 497 -12.99 7.13 -11.00
CA PRO A 497 -12.11 7.01 -9.84
C PRO A 497 -11.46 8.31 -9.40
N HIS A 498 -11.25 9.28 -10.29
CA HIS A 498 -10.59 10.54 -10.02
C HIS A 498 -11.50 11.54 -9.30
N GLN A 499 -12.02 11.15 -8.12
CA GLN A 499 -12.92 11.97 -7.31
C GLN A 499 -12.38 12.09 -5.90
N TYR A 500 -12.05 13.32 -5.49
CA TYR A 500 -11.69 13.58 -4.09
C TYR A 500 -12.89 13.36 -3.16
N PRO A 501 -12.66 12.90 -1.92
CA PRO A 501 -13.72 12.68 -0.94
C PRO A 501 -14.33 14.00 -0.46
N LYS A 502 -15.44 13.90 0.27
CA LYS A 502 -16.09 15.03 0.95
C LYS A 502 -15.91 14.93 2.46
N GLY A 503 -16.09 16.06 3.15
CA GLY A 503 -16.16 16.11 4.61
C GLY A 503 -14.81 16.28 5.32
N ILE A 504 -13.70 16.55 4.61
CA ILE A 504 -12.39 16.82 5.22
C ILE A 504 -11.94 18.26 4.86
N PRO A 505 -12.29 19.27 5.68
CA PRO A 505 -11.90 20.65 5.42
C PRO A 505 -10.42 20.95 5.71
N HIS A 506 -9.76 20.24 6.65
CA HIS A 506 -8.39 20.57 7.02
C HIS A 506 -7.54 19.32 7.24
N VAL A 507 -6.30 19.38 6.73
CA VAL A 507 -5.23 18.40 7.00
C VAL A 507 -3.97 19.18 7.30
N ILE A 508 -3.34 18.86 8.42
CA ILE A 508 -2.09 19.45 8.91
C ILE A 508 -1.03 18.36 8.92
N VAL A 509 0.12 18.61 8.33
CA VAL A 509 1.28 17.72 8.31
C VAL A 509 2.47 18.47 8.91
N ASN A 510 3.13 17.87 9.89
CA ASN A 510 4.27 18.48 10.59
C ASN A 510 3.95 19.92 11.08
N GLY A 511 2.70 20.18 11.50
CA GLY A 511 2.22 21.48 11.99
C GLY A 511 1.89 22.51 10.92
N GLN A 512 1.97 22.18 9.64
CA GLN A 512 1.63 23.08 8.53
C GLN A 512 0.36 22.61 7.82
N SER A 513 -0.55 23.53 7.51
CA SER A 513 -1.77 23.22 6.76
C SER A 513 -1.44 22.82 5.32
N VAL A 514 -1.75 21.58 4.95
CA VAL A 514 -1.66 21.05 3.59
C VAL A 514 -3.02 21.16 2.89
N ILE A 515 -4.11 20.79 3.57
CA ILE A 515 -5.47 21.08 3.13
C ILE A 515 -6.05 22.14 4.05
N GLN A 516 -6.61 23.22 3.48
CA GLN A 516 -7.31 24.28 4.20
C GLN A 516 -8.61 24.63 3.48
N ASN A 517 -9.73 24.57 4.21
CA ASN A 517 -11.08 24.78 3.65
C ASN A 517 -11.35 23.90 2.41
N GLY A 518 -10.90 22.63 2.47
CA GLY A 518 -11.10 21.65 1.40
C GLY A 518 -10.22 21.88 0.15
N LYS A 519 -9.17 22.70 0.23
CA LYS A 519 -8.27 22.97 -0.89
C LYS A 519 -6.82 22.75 -0.49
N HIS A 520 -6.03 22.19 -1.39
CA HIS A 520 -4.58 22.08 -1.21
C HIS A 520 -3.93 23.45 -1.19
N THR A 521 -3.05 23.69 -0.21
CA THR A 521 -2.41 24.99 0.01
C THR A 521 -1.14 25.21 -0.82
N GLY A 522 -0.61 24.14 -1.41
CA GLY A 522 0.72 24.12 -2.03
C GLY A 522 1.85 23.82 -1.04
N SER A 523 1.55 23.69 0.27
CA SER A 523 2.56 23.35 1.27
C SER A 523 3.05 21.91 1.13
N ARG A 524 4.36 21.72 1.25
CA ARG A 524 5.02 20.41 1.16
C ARG A 524 5.94 20.17 2.37
N PRO A 525 5.38 20.07 3.58
CA PRO A 525 6.14 19.94 4.82
C PRO A 525 6.51 18.49 5.16
N GLY A 526 6.13 17.52 4.32
CA GLY A 526 6.38 16.11 4.53
C GLY A 526 7.86 15.75 4.54
N LYS A 527 8.18 14.61 5.13
CA LYS A 527 9.55 14.11 5.30
C LYS A 527 9.62 12.62 5.02
N VAL A 528 10.79 12.14 4.65
CA VAL A 528 11.08 10.71 4.65
C VAL A 528 11.48 10.31 6.06
N LEU A 529 10.59 9.58 6.73
CA LEU A 529 10.81 9.12 8.10
C LEU A 529 11.85 7.99 8.11
N ARG A 530 12.59 7.91 9.20
CA ARG A 530 13.58 6.87 9.42
C ARG A 530 13.18 6.04 10.65
N ARG A 531 13.30 4.71 10.55
CA ARG A 531 13.07 3.83 11.68
C ARG A 531 13.92 4.25 12.89
N GLY A 532 13.29 4.40 14.05
CA GLY A 532 13.95 4.88 15.27
C GLY A 532 14.20 6.38 15.34
N GLY A 533 13.91 7.14 14.27
CA GLY A 533 13.88 8.61 14.24
C GLY A 533 12.54 9.19 14.73
N THR A 534 12.48 10.52 14.84
CA THR A 534 11.25 11.28 15.15
C THR A 534 10.63 11.87 13.90
#